data_d941095822bc30d54882fcb6fbfecad2
#
_entry.id   d941095822bc30d54882fcb6fbfecad2
#
_cell.length_a   1.000
_cell.length_b   1.000
_cell.length_c   1.000
_cell.angle_alpha   90.00
_cell.angle_beta   90.00
_cell.angle_gamma   90.00
#
_symmetry.space_group_name_H-M   'P 1'
#
loop_
_entity.id
_entity.type
_entity.pdbx_description
1 polymer ?
#
loop_
_entity_poly.entity_id
_entity_poly.type
_entity_poly.pdbx_seq_one_letter_code
_entity_poly.pdbx_strand_id
1 'polypeptide(L)' 'DIEARQELVNIIEFENTVTTFLHISNKNGEVLNIVEVFKIDDEGRVFEIWAL' A
#
# COMPACT_ATOMS: atom_id res chain seq x y z
N ASP A 1 -17.45 6.68 -13.06
CA ASP A 1 -17.05 7.12 -11.75
C ASP A 1 -16.65 5.98 -10.85
N ILE A 2 -15.68 6.23 -10.09
CA ILE A 2 -15.14 5.24 -9.22
C ILE A 2 -15.78 5.38 -7.86
N GLU A 3 -16.52 4.41 -7.49
CA GLU A 3 -17.16 4.40 -6.20
C GLU A 3 -16.31 3.67 -5.18
N ALA A 4 -15.01 3.69 -5.37
CA ALA A 4 -14.09 3.01 -4.50
C ALA A 4 -13.43 3.99 -3.56
N ARG A 5 -13.21 3.57 -2.34
CA ARG A 5 -12.48 4.35 -1.35
C ARG A 5 -11.22 3.59 -1.00
N GLN A 6 -10.13 4.32 -0.91
CA GLN A 6 -8.86 3.75 -0.53
C GLN A 6 -8.43 4.36 0.79
N GLU A 7 -8.07 3.52 1.72
CA GLU A 7 -7.71 3.96 3.05
C GLU A 7 -6.40 3.32 3.45
N LEU A 8 -5.44 4.14 3.88
CA LEU A 8 -4.20 3.64 4.41
C LEU A 8 -4.44 3.24 5.86
N VAL A 9 -4.31 1.95 6.14
CA VAL A 9 -4.58 1.43 7.47
C VAL A 9 -3.34 1.47 8.33
N ASN A 10 -2.20 1.14 7.75
CA ASN A 10 -0.97 1.09 8.53
C ASN A 10 0.22 1.22 7.60
N ILE A 11 1.34 1.63 8.17
CA ILE A 11 2.58 1.73 7.43
C ILE A 11 3.71 1.32 8.37
N ILE A 12 4.59 0.46 7.89
CA ILE A 12 5.68 -0.06 8.69
C ILE A 12 6.98 0.14 7.92
N GLU A 13 7.97 0.71 8.60
CA GLU A 13 9.29 0.90 8.05
C GLU A 13 10.27 -0.02 8.73
N PHE A 14 11.12 -0.66 7.94
CA PHE A 14 12.21 -1.45 8.48
C PHE A 14 13.39 -1.37 7.53
N GLU A 15 14.46 -0.76 8.00
CA GLU A 15 15.65 -0.54 7.18
C GLU A 15 15.24 0.22 5.92
N ASN A 16 15.51 -0.32 4.73
CA ASN A 16 15.18 0.35 3.48
C ASN A 16 13.89 -0.17 2.86
N THR A 17 13.01 -0.70 3.68
CA THR A 17 11.76 -1.28 3.20
C THR A 17 10.59 -0.60 3.91
N VAL A 18 9.59 -0.22 3.11
CA VAL A 18 8.36 0.37 3.63
C VAL A 18 7.21 -0.52 3.19
N THR A 19 6.40 -0.94 4.15
CA THR A 19 5.23 -1.78 3.87
C THR A 19 3.98 -1.02 4.24
N THR A 20 3.04 -0.96 3.31
CA THR A 20 1.76 -0.28 3.54
C THR A 20 0.63 -1.28 3.48
N PHE A 21 -0.36 -1.06 4.33
CA PHE A 21 -1.56 -1.88 4.40
C PHE A 21 -2.74 -1.01 4.01
N LEU A 22 -3.42 -1.39 2.95
CA LEU A 22 -4.49 -0.58 2.38
C LEU A 22 -5.80 -1.34 2.38
N HIS A 23 -6.87 -0.60 2.65
CA HIS A 23 -8.23 -1.08 2.45
C HIS A 23 -8.81 -0.36 1.25
N ILE A 24 -9.34 -1.12 0.31
CA ILE A 24 -10.07 -0.56 -0.81
C ILE A 24 -11.50 -1.10 -0.73
N SER A 25 -12.46 -0.20 -0.67
CA SER A 25 -13.85 -0.60 -0.56
C SER A 25 -14.65 0.07 -1.67
N ASN A 26 -15.74 -0.55 -2.06
CA ASN A 26 -16.62 0.02 -3.06
C ASN A 26 -18.00 0.25 -2.45
N LYS A 27 -18.90 0.80 -3.25
CA LYS A 27 -20.22 1.15 -2.74
C LYS A 27 -21.08 -0.06 -2.40
N ASN A 28 -20.68 -1.23 -2.88
CA ASN A 28 -21.41 -2.47 -2.59
C ASN A 28 -20.98 -3.09 -1.27
N GLY A 29 -20.04 -2.49 -0.58
CA GLY A 29 -19.57 -3.01 0.69
C GLY A 29 -18.49 -4.05 0.58
N GLU A 30 -17.98 -4.27 -0.62
CA GLU A 30 -16.88 -5.20 -0.82
C GLU A 30 -15.58 -4.54 -0.38
N VAL A 31 -14.72 -5.30 0.29
CA VAL A 31 -13.47 -4.79 0.81
C VAL A 31 -12.32 -5.65 0.31
N LEU A 32 -11.30 -5.00 -0.19
CA LEU A 32 -10.08 -5.66 -0.64
C LEU A 32 -8.93 -5.14 0.21
N ASN A 33 -8.20 -6.07 0.81
CA ASN A 33 -7.02 -5.71 1.60
C ASN A 33 -5.79 -5.91 0.75
N ILE A 34 -4.99 -4.86 0.63
CA ILE A 34 -3.80 -4.90 -0.20
C ILE A 34 -2.59 -4.56 0.65
N VAL A 35 -1.52 -5.32 0.47
CA VAL A 35 -0.25 -5.05 1.10
C VAL A 35 0.75 -4.71 0.01
N GLU A 36 1.39 -3.55 0.13
CA GLU A 36 2.41 -3.12 -0.81
C GLU A 36 3.73 -2.96 -0.10
N VAL A 37 4.79 -3.43 -0.73
CA VAL A 37 6.13 -3.34 -0.18
C VAL A 37 6.97 -2.51 -1.14
N PHE A 38 7.58 -1.45 -0.62
CA PHE A 38 8.44 -0.58 -1.39
C PHE A 38 9.86 -0.73 -0.91
N LYS A 39 10.79 -0.95 -1.82
CA LYS A 39 12.21 -0.98 -1.50
C LYS A 39 12.85 0.31 -1.94
N ILE A 40 13.62 0.91 -1.04
CA ILE A 40 14.14 2.27 -1.20
C ILE A 40 15.65 2.21 -1.20
N ASP A 41 16.28 2.89 -2.14
CA ASP A 41 17.75 2.90 -2.22
C ASP A 41 18.34 3.93 -1.25
N ASP A 42 19.66 4.04 -1.23
CA ASP A 42 20.35 4.89 -0.27
C ASP A 42 20.06 6.37 -0.50
N GLU A 43 19.51 6.72 -1.64
CA GLU A 43 19.18 8.11 -1.95
C GLU A 43 17.71 8.41 -1.74
N GLY A 44 16.99 7.46 -1.16
CA GLY A 44 15.59 7.68 -0.84
C GLY A 44 14.63 7.45 -2.00
N ARG A 45 15.09 6.78 -3.05
CA ARG A 45 14.24 6.53 -4.20
C ARG A 45 13.71 5.10 -4.16
N VAL A 46 12.46 4.94 -4.57
CA VAL A 46 11.83 3.62 -4.66
C VAL A 46 12.34 2.95 -5.92
N PHE A 47 12.92 1.77 -5.77
CA PHE A 47 13.43 1.04 -6.92
C PHE A 47 12.72 -0.29 -7.15
N GLU A 48 11.88 -0.71 -6.22
CA GLU A 48 11.18 -1.98 -6.37
C GLU A 48 9.88 -1.92 -5.58
N ILE A 49 8.80 -2.40 -6.19
CA ILE A 49 7.48 -2.39 -5.57
C ILE A 49 6.85 -3.76 -5.74
N TRP A 50 6.30 -4.27 -4.65
CA TRP A 50 5.56 -5.53 -4.65
C TRP A 50 4.16 -5.27 -4.14
N ALA A 51 3.18 -5.90 -4.75
CA ALA A 51 1.80 -5.87 -4.27
C ALA A 51 1.35 -7.30 -4.02
N LEU A 52 0.79 -7.51 -2.85
CA LEU A 52 0.34 -8.84 -2.45
C LEU A 52 -1.17 -8.91 -2.34
#